data_db92b5f3eded121958bda242c02bbb39
#
_entry.id   db92b5f3eded121958bda242c02bbb39
#
_cell.length_a   1.000
_cell.length_b   1.000
_cell.length_c   1.000
_cell.angle_alpha   90.00
_cell.angle_beta   90.00
_cell.angle_gamma   90.00
#
_symmetry.space_group_name_H-M   'P 1'
#
loop_
_entity.id
_entity.type
_entity.pdbx_description
1 polymer ?
#
loop_
_entity_poly.entity_id
_entity_poly.type
_entity_poly.pdbx_seq_one_letter_code
_entity_poly.pdbx_strand_id
1 'polypeptide(L)'
;MNFKKALTIAGTLLVILSTTTPASAEPRKVNKKQLLTENTALQSRIDSLKQELGNYQKQLNAADSINQELTRAFEASKKHKPFSIVIPKVYTENTSDSLLDLWYVHNQVKQFKFDPNIGKNHLQSNIPDSVYIKRLKDMNIFFQLPYNDIVKDYLISYSEKRKKGMAKIMGLCEYYMPYFEEIFHNAGVPQEIKALAIVESALNPTAVSWANAKGTWQFLYNTAKAYDLHIDSFVDERFDPIKSAGAAAEYLKDAYKIFGDWNLAIASYNCGAGNIQRAIKKAGSRKFWDIWPYLPEETRGYVPALIGVMYAMHYHNEYGIEPVAIEMPAQTDTFKINKKLHFKQISEMVGISVDDLKKYNPQYIHEIIPGNDREYILRMPHKYTNAFIEKEDTIYKHKATELFDPLTIKKIVEMPKEEGKITYTVKKGDCLGTIAAQYKNVTVEKIKKWNKLKSDNLSIGQKLTIHTSGVVKKESSKSTSGNKANNSSTNSKPNSSASSNQPKKNSAAGAKGHTTYTVKEGDSFYSIARNYPGVSAENIMDYNKRTSTNLRPGEVIKIPKF
;
A
#
# COMPACT_ATOMS: atom_id res chain seq x y z
N MET A 1 16.18 -3.36 -24.43
CA MET A 1 17.32 -2.59 -25.03
C MET A 1 16.77 -1.63 -26.06
N ASN A 2 16.97 -0.32 -25.88
CA ASN A 2 16.19 0.73 -26.54
C ASN A 2 16.41 0.80 -28.06
N PHE A 3 15.39 0.57 -28.83
CA PHE A 3 15.32 0.77 -30.29
C PHE A 3 15.76 2.19 -30.75
N LYS A 4 15.63 3.19 -29.87
CA LYS A 4 16.13 4.56 -30.12
C LYS A 4 17.65 4.69 -30.21
N LYS A 5 18.44 3.83 -29.53
CA LYS A 5 19.90 3.86 -29.64
C LYS A 5 20.43 3.28 -30.95
N ALA A 6 19.75 2.28 -31.50
CA ALA A 6 20.12 1.71 -32.80
C ALA A 6 19.86 2.69 -33.96
N LEU A 7 18.77 3.47 -33.90
CA LEU A 7 18.44 4.49 -34.93
C LEU A 7 19.40 5.69 -34.88
N THR A 8 19.91 6.05 -33.70
CA THR A 8 20.87 7.16 -33.54
C THR A 8 22.24 6.81 -34.13
N ILE A 9 22.65 5.54 -34.05
CA ILE A 9 23.95 5.08 -34.61
C ILE A 9 23.87 4.99 -36.14
N ALA A 10 22.74 4.58 -36.72
CA ALA A 10 22.54 4.56 -38.16
C ALA A 10 22.46 5.99 -38.76
N GLY A 11 21.85 6.94 -38.04
CA GLY A 11 21.77 8.34 -38.41
C GLY A 11 23.14 9.04 -38.40
N THR A 12 24.00 8.69 -37.45
CA THR A 12 25.35 9.29 -37.34
C THR A 12 26.31 8.78 -38.43
N LEU A 13 26.13 7.56 -38.92
CA LEU A 13 26.93 7.03 -40.02
C LEU A 13 26.57 7.67 -41.36
N LEU A 14 25.30 8.08 -41.55
CA LEU A 14 24.85 8.72 -42.83
C LEU A 14 25.26 10.20 -42.90
N VAL A 15 25.42 10.87 -41.75
CA VAL A 15 25.84 12.30 -41.71
C VAL A 15 27.34 12.47 -41.95
N ILE A 16 28.16 11.46 -41.69
CA ILE A 16 29.61 11.53 -41.94
C ILE A 16 29.95 11.37 -43.44
N LEU A 17 29.06 10.78 -44.22
CA LEU A 17 29.25 10.59 -45.66
C LEU A 17 28.71 11.75 -46.53
N SER A 18 28.02 12.73 -45.97
CA SER A 18 27.37 13.80 -46.72
C SER A 18 27.99 15.20 -46.56
N THR A 19 29.09 15.34 -45.84
CA THR A 19 29.72 16.65 -45.59
C THR A 19 31.15 16.76 -46.14
N THR A 20 31.37 16.34 -47.39
CA THR A 20 32.61 16.72 -48.09
C THR A 20 32.30 17.13 -49.52
N THR A 21 31.80 18.35 -49.69
CA THR A 21 32.06 19.10 -50.94
C THR A 21 33.14 20.12 -50.61
N PRO A 22 34.28 20.13 -51.31
CA PRO A 22 35.33 21.10 -51.04
C PRO A 22 35.02 22.39 -51.78
N ALA A 23 34.83 23.47 -51.01
CA ALA A 23 35.08 24.79 -51.55
C ALA A 23 36.59 24.99 -51.72
N SER A 24 36.97 25.48 -52.88
CA SER A 24 38.28 25.91 -53.33
C SER A 24 39.29 26.30 -52.25
N ALA A 25 40.30 25.50 -52.03
CA ALA A 25 41.54 25.89 -51.37
C ALA A 25 42.73 25.28 -52.14
N GLU A 26 43.76 26.08 -52.39
CA GLU A 26 44.98 25.73 -53.07
C GLU A 26 45.62 24.43 -52.54
N PRO A 27 46.35 23.66 -53.37
CA PRO A 27 46.87 22.36 -52.95
C PRO A 27 47.97 22.54 -51.91
N ARG A 28 47.64 22.36 -50.64
CA ARG A 28 48.62 22.19 -49.56
C ARG A 28 49.44 20.93 -49.87
N LYS A 29 50.78 21.05 -49.93
CA LYS A 29 51.70 19.93 -50.03
C LYS A 29 51.47 19.01 -48.82
N VAL A 30 50.67 18.01 -48.99
CA VAL A 30 50.39 17.03 -47.93
C VAL A 30 51.63 16.15 -47.78
N ASN A 31 52.19 16.12 -46.55
CA ASN A 31 53.36 15.34 -46.26
C ASN A 31 53.00 13.84 -46.30
N LYS A 32 53.67 13.07 -47.18
CA LYS A 32 53.46 11.63 -47.38
C LYS A 32 53.47 10.84 -46.06
N LYS A 33 54.23 11.30 -45.08
CA LYS A 33 54.30 10.72 -43.74
C LYS A 33 53.02 10.95 -42.93
N GLN A 34 52.39 12.09 -43.11
CA GLN A 34 51.15 12.45 -42.43
C GLN A 34 49.94 11.66 -42.99
N LEU A 35 49.87 11.50 -44.30
CA LEU A 35 48.91 10.64 -44.99
C LEU A 35 49.02 9.17 -44.59
N LEU A 36 50.26 8.69 -44.39
CA LEU A 36 50.49 7.31 -43.95
C LEU A 36 50.00 7.09 -42.49
N THR A 37 50.23 8.09 -41.64
CA THR A 37 49.77 8.04 -40.23
C THR A 37 48.23 8.12 -40.12
N GLU A 38 47.59 8.98 -40.92
CA GLU A 38 46.11 9.07 -40.96
C GLU A 38 45.50 7.78 -41.53
N ASN A 39 46.12 7.19 -42.57
CA ASN A 39 45.64 5.93 -43.16
C ASN A 39 45.77 4.75 -42.17
N THR A 40 46.85 4.67 -41.38
CA THR A 40 46.99 3.66 -40.31
C THR A 40 45.98 3.87 -39.18
N ALA A 41 45.71 5.11 -38.81
CA ALA A 41 44.70 5.43 -37.82
C ALA A 41 43.27 5.08 -38.27
N LEU A 42 42.95 5.39 -39.56
CA LEU A 42 41.66 5.01 -40.16
C LEU A 42 41.52 3.49 -40.27
N GLN A 43 42.57 2.78 -40.65
CA GLN A 43 42.57 1.32 -40.72
C GLN A 43 42.31 0.70 -39.34
N SER A 44 42.98 1.19 -38.30
CA SER A 44 42.75 0.75 -36.91
C SER A 44 41.30 1.02 -36.45
N ARG A 45 40.74 2.16 -36.85
CA ARG A 45 39.31 2.49 -36.57
C ARG A 45 38.33 1.57 -37.30
N ILE A 46 38.62 1.26 -38.56
CA ILE A 46 37.83 0.29 -39.35
C ILE A 46 37.86 -1.09 -38.68
N ASP A 47 39.01 -1.54 -38.22
CA ASP A 47 39.12 -2.84 -37.59
C ASP A 47 38.42 -2.90 -36.23
N SER A 48 38.48 -1.82 -35.42
CA SER A 48 37.66 -1.66 -34.19
C SER A 48 36.16 -1.70 -34.50
N LEU A 49 35.70 -0.98 -35.52
CA LEU A 49 34.28 -0.99 -35.90
C LEU A 49 33.81 -2.34 -36.45
N LYS A 50 34.68 -3.08 -37.15
CA LYS A 50 34.39 -4.46 -37.58
C LYS A 50 34.25 -5.39 -36.39
N GLN A 51 35.07 -5.23 -35.37
CA GLN A 51 34.98 -6.02 -34.13
C GLN A 51 33.69 -5.72 -33.34
N GLU A 52 33.32 -4.43 -33.25
CA GLU A 52 32.05 -4.02 -32.63
C GLU A 52 30.85 -4.58 -33.42
N LEU A 53 30.87 -4.50 -34.73
CA LEU A 53 29.82 -5.07 -35.60
C LEU A 53 29.69 -6.59 -35.39
N GLY A 54 30.81 -7.31 -35.32
CA GLY A 54 30.82 -8.73 -35.02
C GLY A 54 30.21 -9.08 -33.64
N ASN A 55 30.43 -8.24 -32.63
CA ASN A 55 29.82 -8.40 -31.32
C ASN A 55 28.31 -8.13 -31.36
N TYR A 56 27.87 -7.09 -32.07
CA TYR A 56 26.43 -6.84 -32.24
C TYR A 56 25.73 -7.96 -33.01
N GLN A 57 26.39 -8.51 -34.03
CA GLN A 57 25.88 -9.66 -34.80
C GLN A 57 25.68 -10.89 -33.92
N LYS A 58 26.64 -11.18 -33.00
CA LYS A 58 26.52 -12.26 -32.00
C LYS A 58 25.35 -12.03 -31.04
N GLN A 59 25.20 -10.78 -30.57
CA GLN A 59 24.07 -10.42 -29.70
C GLN A 59 22.72 -10.54 -30.42
N LEU A 60 22.63 -10.14 -31.68
CA LEU A 60 21.43 -10.29 -32.51
C LEU A 60 21.07 -11.77 -32.68
N ASN A 61 22.04 -12.59 -33.05
CA ASN A 61 21.81 -14.02 -33.23
C ASN A 61 21.37 -14.73 -31.90
N ALA A 62 21.91 -14.28 -30.76
CA ALA A 62 21.49 -14.77 -29.45
C ALA A 62 20.05 -14.33 -29.13
N ALA A 63 19.67 -13.09 -29.46
CA ALA A 63 18.31 -12.58 -29.30
C ALA A 63 17.32 -13.33 -30.22
N ASP A 64 17.70 -13.62 -31.44
CA ASP A 64 16.89 -14.41 -32.37
C ASP A 64 16.70 -15.86 -31.90
N SER A 65 17.73 -16.47 -31.31
CA SER A 65 17.63 -17.80 -30.70
C SER A 65 16.64 -17.79 -29.54
N ILE A 66 16.71 -16.79 -28.65
CA ILE A 66 15.76 -16.63 -27.53
C ILE A 66 14.33 -16.40 -28.06
N ASN A 67 14.15 -15.59 -29.09
CA ASN A 67 12.85 -15.36 -29.70
C ASN A 67 12.28 -16.64 -30.33
N GLN A 68 13.13 -17.48 -30.95
CA GLN A 68 12.72 -18.76 -31.48
C GLN A 68 12.32 -19.74 -30.36
N GLU A 69 13.05 -19.76 -29.23
CA GLU A 69 12.69 -20.56 -28.06
C GLU A 69 11.37 -20.09 -27.43
N LEU A 70 11.19 -18.78 -27.26
CA LEU A 70 9.94 -18.20 -26.79
C LEU A 70 8.77 -18.51 -27.73
N THR A 71 9.00 -18.44 -29.05
CA THR A 71 7.97 -18.79 -30.04
C THR A 71 7.62 -20.27 -29.97
N ARG A 72 8.59 -21.17 -29.81
CA ARG A 72 8.35 -22.62 -29.61
C ARG A 72 7.62 -22.89 -28.30
N ALA A 73 8.02 -22.23 -27.21
CA ALA A 73 7.34 -22.34 -25.92
C ALA A 73 5.90 -21.82 -26.01
N PHE A 74 5.69 -20.70 -26.72
CA PHE A 74 4.36 -20.15 -26.97
C PHE A 74 3.49 -21.06 -27.85
N GLU A 75 4.06 -21.67 -28.91
CA GLU A 75 3.35 -22.65 -29.74
C GLU A 75 3.12 -23.98 -29.01
N ALA A 76 4.02 -24.38 -28.12
CA ALA A 76 3.81 -25.53 -27.23
C ALA A 76 2.73 -25.27 -26.17
N SER A 77 2.66 -24.03 -25.66
CA SER A 77 1.59 -23.60 -24.74
C SER A 77 0.21 -23.55 -25.41
N LYS A 78 0.14 -23.29 -26.72
CA LYS A 78 -1.10 -23.38 -27.51
C LYS A 78 -1.62 -24.83 -27.65
N LYS A 79 -0.77 -25.84 -27.47
CA LYS A 79 -1.17 -27.26 -27.48
C LYS A 79 -1.77 -27.72 -26.15
N HIS A 80 -1.41 -27.11 -25.03
CA HIS A 80 -2.26 -27.09 -23.85
C HIS A 80 -3.33 -26.05 -24.15
N LYS A 81 -4.61 -26.48 -24.29
CA LYS A 81 -5.75 -25.61 -24.59
C LYS A 81 -5.49 -24.24 -23.99
N PRO A 82 -5.36 -23.19 -24.81
CA PRO A 82 -5.33 -21.86 -24.24
C PRO A 82 -6.56 -21.75 -23.38
N PHE A 83 -6.50 -21.08 -22.25
CA PHE A 83 -7.67 -20.58 -21.59
C PHE A 83 -8.57 -20.01 -22.68
N SER A 84 -9.47 -20.80 -23.21
CA SER A 84 -10.59 -20.27 -23.96
C SER A 84 -11.42 -19.62 -22.89
N ILE A 85 -11.28 -18.31 -22.77
CA ILE A 85 -12.30 -17.47 -22.16
C ILE A 85 -13.57 -17.84 -22.92
N VAL A 86 -14.32 -18.78 -22.37
CA VAL A 86 -15.67 -19.05 -22.80
C VAL A 86 -16.44 -17.87 -22.25
N ILE A 87 -16.47 -16.78 -23.03
CA ILE A 87 -17.41 -15.69 -22.80
C ILE A 87 -18.78 -16.37 -22.96
N PRO A 88 -19.55 -16.55 -21.86
CA PRO A 88 -20.89 -17.09 -22.00
C PRO A 88 -21.66 -16.10 -22.90
N LYS A 89 -22.22 -16.59 -24.00
CA LYS A 89 -22.96 -15.80 -25.02
C LYS A 89 -24.21 -15.07 -24.49
N VAL A 90 -24.40 -14.96 -23.19
CA VAL A 90 -25.65 -14.47 -22.53
C VAL A 90 -25.43 -13.25 -21.63
N TYR A 91 -24.24 -12.67 -21.58
CA TYR A 91 -24.04 -11.45 -20.76
C TYR A 91 -24.23 -10.21 -21.61
N THR A 92 -25.36 -9.54 -21.42
CA THR A 92 -25.55 -8.15 -21.81
C THR A 92 -24.75 -7.27 -20.84
N GLU A 93 -24.27 -6.11 -21.30
CA GLU A 93 -23.42 -5.16 -20.52
C GLU A 93 -24.01 -4.80 -19.13
N ASN A 94 -25.33 -4.95 -18.93
CA ASN A 94 -26.01 -4.68 -17.65
C ASN A 94 -25.97 -5.83 -16.63
N THR A 95 -25.51 -7.02 -17.00
CA THR A 95 -25.51 -8.20 -16.09
C THR A 95 -24.17 -8.45 -15.41
N SER A 96 -23.07 -7.94 -15.96
CA SER A 96 -21.74 -8.15 -15.38
C SER A 96 -21.51 -7.35 -14.11
N ASP A 97 -21.98 -6.10 -14.06
CA ASP A 97 -21.82 -5.22 -12.90
C ASP A 97 -22.67 -5.70 -11.73
N SER A 98 -23.92 -6.12 -12.00
CA SER A 98 -24.77 -6.72 -10.98
C SER A 98 -24.22 -8.06 -10.46
N LEU A 99 -23.48 -8.84 -11.28
CA LEU A 99 -22.87 -10.09 -10.84
C LEU A 99 -21.63 -9.86 -9.97
N LEU A 100 -20.83 -8.83 -10.27
CA LEU A 100 -19.69 -8.47 -9.44
C LEU A 100 -20.15 -7.90 -8.09
N ASP A 101 -21.11 -6.99 -8.12
CA ASP A 101 -21.73 -6.42 -6.91
C ASP A 101 -22.49 -7.48 -6.11
N LEU A 102 -23.25 -8.34 -6.77
CA LEU A 102 -23.90 -9.50 -6.15
C LEU A 102 -22.87 -10.47 -5.61
N TRP A 103 -21.72 -10.67 -6.29
CA TRP A 103 -20.67 -11.51 -5.77
C TRP A 103 -20.03 -10.91 -4.52
N TYR A 104 -19.73 -9.60 -4.51
CA TYR A 104 -19.22 -8.92 -3.32
C TYR A 104 -20.25 -8.89 -2.18
N VAL A 105 -21.52 -8.68 -2.48
CA VAL A 105 -22.62 -8.68 -1.50
C VAL A 105 -22.92 -10.09 -0.97
N HIS A 106 -23.03 -11.10 -1.84
CA HIS A 106 -23.38 -12.47 -1.44
C HIS A 106 -22.20 -13.25 -0.85
N ASN A 107 -20.96 -12.98 -1.32
CA ASN A 107 -19.79 -13.61 -0.75
C ASN A 107 -19.21 -12.79 0.39
N GLN A 108 -20.04 -11.99 1.06
CA GLN A 108 -19.62 -11.18 2.20
C GLN A 108 -18.18 -11.47 2.62
N VAL A 109 -17.31 -10.47 2.63
CA VAL A 109 -15.88 -10.53 3.02
C VAL A 109 -15.60 -11.43 4.25
N LYS A 110 -16.63 -11.78 5.02
CA LYS A 110 -16.60 -12.74 6.12
C LYS A 110 -16.10 -14.15 5.75
N GLN A 111 -16.15 -14.56 4.47
CA GLN A 111 -15.76 -15.93 4.08
C GLN A 111 -14.24 -16.14 4.02
N PHE A 112 -13.45 -15.07 3.91
CA PHE A 112 -11.98 -15.14 3.88
C PHE A 112 -11.32 -14.65 5.17
N LYS A 113 -12.12 -14.21 6.15
CA LYS A 113 -11.60 -13.92 7.48
C LYS A 113 -11.09 -15.19 8.14
N PHE A 114 -10.09 -14.98 9.00
CA PHE A 114 -9.62 -15.97 9.94
C PHE A 114 -10.81 -16.80 10.48
N ASP A 115 -10.82 -18.08 10.17
CA ASP A 115 -11.75 -19.00 10.78
C ASP A 115 -11.15 -19.47 12.11
N PRO A 116 -11.73 -19.07 13.25
CA PRO A 116 -11.18 -19.40 14.55
C PRO A 116 -11.17 -20.91 14.82
N ASN A 117 -11.83 -21.71 13.97
CA ASN A 117 -11.87 -23.16 14.07
C ASN A 117 -10.81 -23.86 13.21
N ILE A 118 -10.20 -23.16 12.25
CA ILE A 118 -9.06 -23.72 11.50
C ILE A 118 -7.89 -23.91 12.48
N GLY A 119 -7.25 -25.06 12.42
CA GLY A 119 -6.18 -25.42 13.34
C GLY A 119 -6.65 -25.98 14.69
N LYS A 120 -7.97 -25.98 14.97
CA LYS A 120 -8.55 -26.65 16.14
C LYS A 120 -9.17 -27.99 15.81
N ASN A 121 -9.63 -28.18 14.58
CA ASN A 121 -10.41 -29.35 14.15
C ASN A 121 -9.69 -30.22 13.10
N HIS A 122 -8.43 -30.01 12.82
CA HIS A 122 -7.60 -30.75 11.87
C HIS A 122 -8.38 -31.24 10.64
N LEU A 123 -8.42 -30.40 9.61
CA LEU A 123 -9.12 -30.72 8.37
C LEU A 123 -8.53 -32.00 7.74
N GLN A 124 -9.42 -32.90 7.30
CA GLN A 124 -9.00 -34.14 6.66
C GLN A 124 -8.85 -33.94 5.16
N SER A 125 -7.79 -34.54 4.59
CA SER A 125 -7.49 -34.61 3.17
C SER A 125 -7.00 -36.02 2.84
N ASN A 126 -7.26 -36.46 1.61
CA ASN A 126 -6.73 -37.72 1.07
C ASN A 126 -5.29 -37.55 0.55
N ILE A 127 -4.75 -36.32 0.56
CA ILE A 127 -3.39 -36.05 0.09
C ILE A 127 -2.41 -36.27 1.24
N PRO A 128 -1.37 -37.11 1.05
CA PRO A 128 -0.36 -37.34 2.08
C PRO A 128 0.43 -36.07 2.44
N ASP A 129 0.85 -35.95 3.70
CA ASP A 129 1.65 -34.83 4.21
C ASP A 129 2.94 -34.61 3.41
N SER A 130 3.57 -35.70 2.96
CA SER A 130 4.78 -35.64 2.12
C SER A 130 4.58 -34.87 0.82
N VAL A 131 3.37 -34.92 0.25
CA VAL A 131 3.02 -34.16 -0.96
C VAL A 131 2.94 -32.66 -0.65
N TYR A 132 2.27 -32.26 0.44
CA TYR A 132 2.22 -30.87 0.86
C TYR A 132 3.62 -30.31 1.16
N ILE A 133 4.43 -31.06 1.91
CA ILE A 133 5.81 -30.67 2.24
C ILE A 133 6.65 -30.49 0.97
N LYS A 134 6.56 -31.44 0.04
CA LYS A 134 7.26 -31.37 -1.24
C LYS A 134 6.81 -30.14 -2.03
N ARG A 135 5.51 -29.94 -2.18
CA ARG A 135 4.92 -28.83 -2.93
C ARG A 135 5.30 -27.47 -2.33
N LEU A 136 5.29 -27.29 -1.00
CA LEU A 136 5.73 -26.04 -0.35
C LEU A 136 7.21 -25.75 -0.63
N LYS A 137 8.06 -26.77 -0.70
CA LYS A 137 9.47 -26.61 -1.08
C LYS A 137 9.62 -26.24 -2.56
N ASP A 138 8.86 -26.90 -3.43
CA ASP A 138 8.91 -26.69 -4.88
C ASP A 138 8.41 -25.31 -5.30
N MET A 139 7.58 -24.63 -4.49
CA MET A 139 7.15 -23.25 -4.73
C MET A 139 8.31 -22.26 -4.78
N ASN A 140 9.46 -22.58 -4.18
CA ASN A 140 10.69 -21.78 -4.19
C ASN A 140 10.45 -20.28 -3.88
N ILE A 141 9.69 -20.00 -2.85
CA ILE A 141 9.32 -18.65 -2.42
C ILE A 141 10.47 -18.02 -1.61
N PHE A 142 10.59 -16.70 -1.71
CA PHE A 142 11.68 -15.92 -1.10
C PHE A 142 11.77 -16.03 0.43
N PHE A 143 10.71 -16.42 1.12
CA PHE A 143 10.69 -16.61 2.58
C PHE A 143 10.21 -18.02 2.96
N GLN A 144 10.55 -18.45 4.17
CA GLN A 144 10.26 -19.81 4.60
C GLN A 144 8.74 -20.07 4.72
N LEU A 145 8.31 -21.13 4.10
CA LEU A 145 6.95 -21.69 4.23
C LEU A 145 7.03 -22.93 5.11
N PRO A 146 6.83 -22.80 6.44
CA PRO A 146 6.86 -23.95 7.33
C PRO A 146 5.63 -24.83 7.10
N TYR A 147 5.80 -26.14 7.29
CA TYR A 147 4.71 -27.10 7.34
C TYR A 147 4.46 -27.52 8.78
N ASN A 148 3.24 -27.44 9.21
CA ASN A 148 2.70 -28.00 10.46
C ASN A 148 1.17 -28.17 10.32
N ASP A 149 0.51 -28.75 11.33
CA ASP A 149 -0.93 -29.03 11.27
C ASP A 149 -1.78 -27.78 11.06
N ILE A 150 -1.37 -26.64 11.60
CA ILE A 150 -2.06 -25.35 11.39
C ILE A 150 -1.98 -24.93 9.94
N VAL A 151 -0.78 -24.95 9.36
CA VAL A 151 -0.58 -24.61 7.94
C VAL A 151 -1.33 -25.59 7.06
N LYS A 152 -1.26 -26.90 7.35
CA LYS A 152 -2.00 -27.94 6.64
C LYS A 152 -3.49 -27.62 6.56
N ASP A 153 -4.12 -27.26 7.66
CA ASP A 153 -5.54 -26.91 7.68
C ASP A 153 -5.86 -25.74 6.73
N TYR A 154 -4.98 -24.73 6.64
CA TYR A 154 -5.14 -23.64 5.68
C TYR A 154 -4.92 -24.08 4.23
N LEU A 155 -3.94 -24.95 3.97
CA LEU A 155 -3.74 -25.54 2.63
C LEU A 155 -5.01 -26.24 2.18
N ILE A 156 -5.56 -27.15 3.00
CA ILE A 156 -6.80 -27.88 2.72
C ILE A 156 -7.99 -26.93 2.56
N SER A 157 -8.09 -25.93 3.44
CA SER A 157 -9.20 -24.97 3.41
C SER A 157 -9.28 -24.24 2.08
N TYR A 158 -8.16 -23.67 1.59
CA TYR A 158 -8.15 -22.89 0.35
C TYR A 158 -8.15 -23.75 -0.90
N SER A 159 -7.40 -24.86 -0.93
CA SER A 159 -7.26 -25.68 -2.14
C SER A 159 -8.37 -26.73 -2.32
N GLU A 160 -8.99 -27.21 -1.23
CA GLU A 160 -9.97 -28.30 -1.32
C GLU A 160 -11.39 -27.87 -0.94
N LYS A 161 -11.54 -27.11 0.16
CA LYS A 161 -12.87 -26.79 0.70
C LYS A 161 -13.47 -25.52 0.09
N ARG A 162 -12.65 -24.54 -0.32
CA ARG A 162 -13.10 -23.25 -0.83
C ARG A 162 -12.82 -23.04 -2.32
N LYS A 163 -12.75 -24.11 -3.11
CA LYS A 163 -12.41 -24.07 -4.55
C LYS A 163 -13.21 -23.04 -5.34
N LYS A 164 -14.54 -23.00 -5.15
CA LYS A 164 -15.42 -22.05 -5.85
C LYS A 164 -15.08 -20.58 -5.53
N GLY A 165 -14.74 -20.30 -4.28
CA GLY A 165 -14.29 -18.97 -3.86
C GLY A 165 -12.93 -18.61 -4.45
N MET A 166 -11.98 -19.54 -4.39
CA MET A 166 -10.66 -19.35 -5.00
C MET A 166 -10.73 -19.16 -6.52
N ALA A 167 -11.58 -19.91 -7.23
CA ALA A 167 -11.80 -19.74 -8.66
C ALA A 167 -12.22 -18.30 -9.03
N LYS A 168 -13.13 -17.70 -8.25
CA LYS A 168 -13.56 -16.31 -8.44
C LYS A 168 -12.44 -15.31 -8.13
N ILE A 169 -11.72 -15.53 -7.02
CA ILE A 169 -10.56 -14.68 -6.65
C ILE A 169 -9.49 -14.75 -7.72
N MET A 170 -9.22 -15.92 -8.28
CA MET A 170 -8.22 -16.08 -9.33
C MET A 170 -8.60 -15.30 -10.61
N GLY A 171 -9.88 -15.20 -10.94
CA GLY A 171 -10.32 -14.30 -12.00
C GLY A 171 -10.00 -12.83 -11.70
N LEU A 172 -10.23 -12.37 -10.46
CA LEU A 172 -9.83 -11.00 -10.04
C LEU A 172 -8.31 -10.83 -10.04
N CYS A 173 -7.54 -11.88 -9.77
CA CYS A 173 -6.08 -11.84 -9.83
C CYS A 173 -5.57 -11.47 -11.23
N GLU A 174 -6.21 -11.92 -12.30
CA GLU A 174 -5.81 -11.58 -13.67
C GLU A 174 -5.78 -10.07 -13.90
N TYR A 175 -6.68 -9.32 -13.24
CA TYR A 175 -6.74 -7.86 -13.35
C TYR A 175 -5.82 -7.13 -12.38
N TYR A 176 -5.83 -7.50 -11.08
CA TYR A 176 -5.14 -6.72 -10.04
C TYR A 176 -3.68 -7.10 -9.84
N MET A 177 -3.33 -8.40 -9.96
CA MET A 177 -2.00 -8.88 -9.60
C MET A 177 -0.86 -8.29 -10.43
N PRO A 178 -1.00 -8.01 -11.74
CA PRO A 178 0.06 -7.36 -12.50
C PRO A 178 0.47 -5.99 -11.95
N TYR A 179 -0.52 -5.19 -11.51
CA TYR A 179 -0.24 -3.88 -10.89
C TYR A 179 0.45 -4.03 -9.52
N PHE A 180 -0.03 -4.97 -8.70
CA PHE A 180 0.56 -5.20 -7.37
C PHE A 180 1.97 -5.75 -7.48
N GLU A 181 2.24 -6.60 -8.47
CA GLU A 181 3.56 -7.15 -8.75
C GLU A 181 4.59 -6.07 -9.06
N GLU A 182 4.26 -5.16 -9.97
CA GLU A 182 5.10 -4.02 -10.31
C GLU A 182 5.37 -3.14 -9.08
N ILE A 183 4.34 -2.83 -8.29
CA ILE A 183 4.45 -1.98 -7.10
C ILE A 183 5.35 -2.64 -6.05
N PHE A 184 5.14 -3.92 -5.76
CA PHE A 184 5.92 -4.66 -4.75
C PHE A 184 7.37 -4.85 -5.19
N HIS A 185 7.59 -5.15 -6.48
CA HIS A 185 8.93 -5.21 -7.06
C HIS A 185 9.67 -3.89 -6.90
N ASN A 186 9.06 -2.77 -7.28
CA ASN A 186 9.65 -1.44 -7.19
C ASN A 186 9.92 -1.01 -5.73
N ALA A 187 9.12 -1.49 -4.79
CA ALA A 187 9.33 -1.27 -3.36
C ALA A 187 10.44 -2.15 -2.76
N GLY A 188 10.89 -3.20 -3.46
CA GLY A 188 11.83 -4.21 -2.95
C GLY A 188 11.19 -5.15 -1.92
N VAL A 189 9.90 -5.41 -2.05
CA VAL A 189 9.14 -6.38 -1.23
C VAL A 189 8.92 -7.65 -2.07
N PRO A 190 9.06 -8.87 -1.49
CA PRO A 190 8.78 -10.10 -2.22
C PRO A 190 7.40 -10.07 -2.86
N GLN A 191 7.35 -10.35 -4.15
CA GLN A 191 6.12 -10.19 -4.95
C GLN A 191 5.00 -11.12 -4.50
N GLU A 192 5.34 -12.26 -3.94
CA GLU A 192 4.38 -13.24 -3.41
C GLU A 192 3.51 -12.66 -2.29
N ILE A 193 4.05 -11.70 -1.53
CA ILE A 193 3.33 -11.06 -0.43
C ILE A 193 2.14 -10.23 -0.94
N LYS A 194 2.06 -9.89 -2.24
CA LYS A 194 0.88 -9.26 -2.84
C LYS A 194 -0.41 -10.07 -2.61
N ALA A 195 -0.29 -11.38 -2.41
CA ALA A 195 -1.42 -12.25 -2.07
C ALA A 195 -2.10 -11.89 -0.72
N LEU A 196 -1.49 -11.03 0.12
CA LEU A 196 -2.15 -10.47 1.30
C LEU A 196 -3.45 -9.72 0.96
N ALA A 197 -3.55 -9.09 -0.20
CA ALA A 197 -4.78 -8.44 -0.65
C ALA A 197 -5.97 -9.42 -0.72
N ILE A 198 -5.68 -10.69 -0.98
CA ILE A 198 -6.70 -11.75 -0.96
C ILE A 198 -7.10 -12.07 0.49
N VAL A 199 -6.13 -12.19 1.39
CA VAL A 199 -6.39 -12.47 2.81
C VAL A 199 -7.19 -11.34 3.46
N GLU A 200 -6.90 -10.08 3.10
CA GLU A 200 -7.54 -8.89 3.65
C GLU A 200 -8.99 -8.71 3.18
N SER A 201 -9.25 -8.83 1.90
CA SER A 201 -10.54 -8.45 1.32
C SER A 201 -11.05 -9.35 0.20
N ALA A 202 -10.35 -10.44 -0.15
CA ALA A 202 -10.61 -11.18 -1.38
C ALA A 202 -10.52 -10.29 -2.64
N LEU A 203 -9.62 -9.31 -2.65
CA LEU A 203 -9.43 -8.30 -3.69
C LEU A 203 -10.60 -7.32 -3.86
N ASN A 204 -11.47 -7.18 -2.86
CA ASN A 204 -12.59 -6.25 -2.93
C ASN A 204 -12.14 -4.80 -2.63
N PRO A 205 -12.17 -3.88 -3.61
CA PRO A 205 -11.75 -2.50 -3.43
C PRO A 205 -12.70 -1.68 -2.54
N THR A 206 -13.95 -2.11 -2.38
CA THR A 206 -14.96 -1.40 -1.58
C THR A 206 -15.20 -2.03 -0.21
N ALA A 207 -14.39 -3.02 0.17
CA ALA A 207 -14.54 -3.73 1.45
C ALA A 207 -14.40 -2.78 2.64
N VAL A 208 -15.30 -2.96 3.63
CA VAL A 208 -15.26 -2.25 4.91
C VAL A 208 -15.41 -3.26 6.04
N SER A 209 -14.41 -3.33 6.93
CA SER A 209 -14.46 -4.23 8.08
C SER A 209 -15.25 -3.65 9.25
N TRP A 210 -15.58 -4.49 10.25
CA TRP A 210 -16.19 -4.04 11.50
C TRP A 210 -15.33 -3.01 12.27
N ALA A 211 -14.01 -3.07 12.10
CA ALA A 211 -13.06 -2.11 12.68
C ALA A 211 -12.90 -0.84 11.83
N ASN A 212 -13.69 -0.70 10.74
CA ASN A 212 -13.62 0.39 9.78
C ASN A 212 -12.28 0.44 9.00
N ALA A 213 -11.63 -0.70 8.83
CA ALA A 213 -10.57 -0.84 7.84
C ALA A 213 -11.21 -0.92 6.45
N LYS A 214 -10.61 -0.27 5.44
CA LYS A 214 -11.23 -0.07 4.13
C LYS A 214 -10.33 -0.48 2.98
N GLY A 215 -10.99 -0.87 1.89
CA GLY A 215 -10.40 -1.15 0.58
C GLY A 215 -9.75 -2.51 0.48
N THR A 216 -9.12 -2.76 -0.66
CA THR A 216 -8.44 -4.02 -0.98
C THR A 216 -7.42 -4.43 0.08
N TRP A 217 -6.71 -3.47 0.65
CA TRP A 217 -5.63 -3.66 1.61
C TRP A 217 -6.02 -3.40 3.07
N GLN A 218 -7.30 -3.18 3.34
CA GLN A 218 -7.89 -3.02 4.68
C GLN A 218 -7.15 -2.04 5.60
N PHE A 219 -6.83 -0.85 5.09
CA PHE A 219 -6.19 0.17 5.89
C PHE A 219 -7.14 0.80 6.92
N LEU A 220 -6.69 0.85 8.16
CA LEU A 220 -7.28 1.72 9.18
C LEU A 220 -6.94 3.18 8.90
N TYR A 221 -7.81 4.11 9.30
CA TYR A 221 -7.65 5.54 9.05
C TYR A 221 -6.25 6.09 9.42
N ASN A 222 -5.80 5.82 10.65
CA ASN A 222 -4.51 6.34 11.13
C ASN A 222 -3.32 5.74 10.37
N THR A 223 -3.37 4.45 10.04
CA THR A 223 -2.33 3.79 9.26
C THR A 223 -2.31 4.32 7.84
N ALA A 224 -3.48 4.50 7.22
CA ALA A 224 -3.60 5.09 5.89
C ALA A 224 -2.95 6.48 5.83
N LYS A 225 -3.24 7.34 6.80
CA LYS A 225 -2.62 8.69 6.90
C LYS A 225 -1.12 8.65 7.15
N ALA A 226 -0.62 7.64 7.88
CA ALA A 226 0.81 7.47 8.14
C ALA A 226 1.59 7.00 6.89
N TYR A 227 0.90 6.39 5.92
CA TYR A 227 1.45 5.95 4.64
C TYR A 227 0.88 6.78 3.46
N ASP A 228 0.63 8.06 3.70
CA ASP A 228 0.33 9.12 2.74
C ASP A 228 -0.93 8.89 1.88
N LEU A 229 -1.84 8.02 2.31
CA LEU A 229 -3.14 7.89 1.66
C LEU A 229 -4.02 9.10 1.98
N HIS A 230 -4.51 9.76 0.94
CA HIS A 230 -5.37 10.92 1.08
C HIS A 230 -6.79 10.52 1.43
N ILE A 231 -7.35 11.17 2.45
CA ILE A 231 -8.72 10.95 2.91
C ILE A 231 -9.33 12.29 3.24
N ASP A 232 -10.40 12.66 2.53
CA ASP A 232 -11.20 13.86 2.79
C ASP A 232 -12.71 13.60 2.56
N SER A 233 -13.51 14.65 2.29
CA SER A 233 -14.96 14.53 2.06
C SER A 233 -15.30 13.93 0.69
N PHE A 234 -14.40 13.99 -0.28
CA PHE A 234 -14.63 13.56 -1.66
C PHE A 234 -13.84 12.31 -2.03
N VAL A 235 -12.69 12.11 -1.38
CA VAL A 235 -11.72 11.08 -1.74
C VAL A 235 -11.33 10.25 -0.52
N ASP A 236 -11.30 8.94 -0.68
CA ASP A 236 -10.73 8.00 0.27
C ASP A 236 -9.81 7.02 -0.49
N GLU A 237 -8.51 7.32 -0.54
CA GLU A 237 -7.53 6.51 -1.30
C GLU A 237 -7.31 5.11 -0.72
N ARG A 238 -7.91 4.76 0.42
CA ARG A 238 -7.95 3.37 0.89
C ARG A 238 -8.73 2.47 -0.06
N PHE A 239 -9.73 3.04 -0.75
CA PHE A 239 -10.50 2.33 -1.76
C PHE A 239 -9.79 2.26 -3.12
N ASP A 240 -8.75 3.07 -3.39
CA ASP A 240 -7.93 2.94 -4.59
C ASP A 240 -7.00 1.73 -4.47
N PRO A 241 -7.20 0.63 -5.23
CA PRO A 241 -6.40 -0.58 -5.10
C PRO A 241 -4.91 -0.35 -5.38
N ILE A 242 -4.59 0.56 -6.30
CA ILE A 242 -3.22 0.86 -6.75
C ILE A 242 -2.49 1.72 -5.72
N LYS A 243 -3.13 2.81 -5.27
CA LYS A 243 -2.56 3.70 -4.24
C LYS A 243 -2.36 2.95 -2.92
N SER A 244 -3.37 2.20 -2.49
CA SER A 244 -3.28 1.43 -1.25
C SER A 244 -2.29 0.26 -1.34
N ALA A 245 -2.04 -0.32 -2.53
CA ALA A 245 -0.96 -1.30 -2.72
C ALA A 245 0.42 -0.69 -2.47
N GLY A 246 0.67 0.54 -2.94
CA GLY A 246 1.90 1.27 -2.65
C GLY A 246 2.11 1.48 -1.15
N ALA A 247 1.07 1.92 -0.45
CA ALA A 247 1.09 2.09 1.01
C ALA A 247 1.33 0.75 1.74
N ALA A 248 0.74 -0.35 1.26
CA ALA A 248 0.93 -1.68 1.84
C ALA A 248 2.37 -2.19 1.65
N ALA A 249 2.94 -1.99 0.47
CA ALA A 249 4.32 -2.36 0.19
C ALA A 249 5.31 -1.58 1.09
N GLU A 250 5.11 -0.27 1.26
CA GLU A 250 5.95 0.53 2.15
C GLU A 250 5.79 0.13 3.62
N TYR A 251 4.56 -0.17 4.08
CA TYR A 251 4.34 -0.70 5.43
C TYR A 251 5.13 -2.00 5.66
N LEU A 252 5.01 -2.95 4.73
CA LEU A 252 5.68 -4.25 4.82
C LEU A 252 7.20 -4.11 4.79
N LYS A 253 7.72 -3.23 3.96
CA LYS A 253 9.14 -2.88 3.89
C LYS A 253 9.65 -2.29 5.22
N ASP A 254 8.91 -1.37 5.82
CA ASP A 254 9.27 -0.78 7.11
C ASP A 254 9.18 -1.81 8.23
N ALA A 255 8.17 -2.68 8.22
CA ALA A 255 8.05 -3.78 9.16
C ALA A 255 9.23 -4.78 9.02
N TYR A 256 9.65 -5.09 7.78
CA TYR A 256 10.82 -5.93 7.56
C TYR A 256 12.12 -5.28 8.09
N LYS A 257 12.30 -3.99 7.91
CA LYS A 257 13.45 -3.26 8.50
C LYS A 257 13.50 -3.40 10.04
N ILE A 258 12.32 -3.45 10.70
CA ILE A 258 12.21 -3.59 12.16
C ILE A 258 12.50 -5.04 12.59
N PHE A 259 11.94 -6.01 11.88
CA PHE A 259 11.92 -7.39 12.34
C PHE A 259 13.01 -8.27 11.70
N GLY A 260 13.46 -7.96 10.48
CA GLY A 260 14.40 -8.76 9.71
C GLY A 260 13.86 -10.13 9.27
N ASP A 261 12.55 -10.32 9.39
CA ASP A 261 11.84 -11.56 9.07
C ASP A 261 10.49 -11.25 8.43
N TRP A 262 10.21 -11.85 7.27
CA TRP A 262 8.97 -11.58 6.53
C TRP A 262 7.72 -12.13 7.24
N ASN A 263 7.81 -13.26 7.93
CA ASN A 263 6.65 -13.78 8.67
C ASN A 263 6.25 -12.84 9.81
N LEU A 264 7.23 -12.21 10.47
CA LEU A 264 6.98 -11.20 11.49
C LEU A 264 6.45 -9.90 10.89
N ALA A 265 6.98 -9.47 9.75
CA ALA A 265 6.50 -8.29 9.02
C ALA A 265 5.04 -8.48 8.56
N ILE A 266 4.72 -9.63 7.99
CA ILE A 266 3.37 -10.01 7.57
C ILE A 266 2.43 -10.06 8.78
N ALA A 267 2.80 -10.73 9.86
CA ALA A 267 1.99 -10.76 11.08
C ALA A 267 1.74 -9.36 11.67
N SER A 268 2.74 -8.47 11.56
CA SER A 268 2.61 -7.08 12.03
C SER A 268 1.62 -6.25 11.23
N TYR A 269 1.37 -6.61 9.96
CA TYR A 269 0.37 -5.94 9.13
C TYR A 269 -1.03 -6.06 9.75
N ASN A 270 -1.35 -7.23 10.28
CA ASN A 270 -2.64 -7.50 10.94
C ASN A 270 -2.74 -6.86 12.33
N CYS A 271 -1.75 -7.07 13.21
CA CYS A 271 -1.87 -6.65 14.61
C CYS A 271 -1.03 -5.42 15.00
N GLY A 272 -0.24 -4.90 14.09
CA GLY A 272 0.69 -3.80 14.36
C GLY A 272 2.02 -4.27 15.00
N ALA A 273 3.10 -3.52 14.70
CA ALA A 273 4.46 -3.83 15.14
C ALA A 273 4.58 -3.94 16.68
N GLY A 274 3.83 -3.14 17.45
CA GLY A 274 3.86 -3.18 18.90
C GLY A 274 3.37 -4.50 19.51
N ASN A 275 2.41 -5.20 18.87
CA ASN A 275 1.97 -6.52 19.33
C ASN A 275 3.05 -7.58 19.06
N ILE A 276 3.70 -7.52 17.90
CA ILE A 276 4.81 -8.41 17.57
C ILE A 276 5.96 -8.25 18.57
N GLN A 277 6.37 -7.01 18.87
CA GLN A 277 7.42 -6.74 19.84
C GLN A 277 7.09 -7.28 21.25
N ARG A 278 5.83 -7.13 21.68
CA ARG A 278 5.37 -7.70 22.96
C ARG A 278 5.44 -9.23 22.96
N ALA A 279 5.05 -9.87 21.86
CA ALA A 279 5.12 -11.31 21.71
C ALA A 279 6.57 -11.81 21.69
N ILE A 280 7.49 -11.15 20.98
CA ILE A 280 8.94 -11.41 20.97
C ILE A 280 9.49 -11.34 22.41
N LYS A 281 9.14 -10.27 23.15
CA LYS A 281 9.60 -10.11 24.54
C LYS A 281 9.09 -11.23 25.46
N LYS A 282 7.85 -11.68 25.28
CA LYS A 282 7.27 -12.78 26.08
C LYS A 282 7.89 -14.13 25.75
N ALA A 283 8.15 -14.39 24.47
CA ALA A 283 8.70 -15.65 24.00
C ALA A 283 10.23 -15.75 24.18
N GLY A 284 10.94 -14.61 24.29
CA GLY A 284 12.40 -14.58 24.26
C GLY A 284 13.01 -14.98 22.90
N SER A 285 12.21 -14.98 21.84
CA SER A 285 12.58 -15.44 20.49
C SER A 285 12.01 -14.50 19.43
N ARG A 286 12.69 -14.45 18.26
CA ARG A 286 12.23 -13.73 17.06
C ARG A 286 11.69 -14.66 15.97
N LYS A 287 11.58 -15.96 16.23
CA LYS A 287 10.96 -16.90 15.27
C LYS A 287 9.45 -16.81 15.36
N PHE A 288 8.76 -16.75 14.23
CA PHE A 288 7.30 -16.61 14.18
C PHE A 288 6.56 -17.66 15.00
N TRP A 289 6.96 -18.94 14.92
CA TRP A 289 6.27 -20.03 15.62
C TRP A 289 6.52 -20.02 17.14
N ASP A 290 7.65 -19.47 17.60
CA ASP A 290 7.94 -19.32 19.03
C ASP A 290 7.09 -18.21 19.64
N ILE A 291 6.80 -17.15 18.89
CA ILE A 291 5.95 -16.04 19.33
C ILE A 291 4.46 -16.29 19.10
N TRP A 292 4.11 -17.25 18.25
CA TRP A 292 2.75 -17.54 17.81
C TRP A 292 1.73 -17.68 18.97
N PRO A 293 2.02 -18.39 20.11
CA PRO A 293 1.09 -18.50 21.24
C PRO A 293 0.77 -17.17 21.92
N TYR A 294 1.65 -16.18 21.76
CA TYR A 294 1.52 -14.85 22.38
C TYR A 294 0.90 -13.80 21.47
N LEU A 295 0.62 -14.16 20.21
CA LEU A 295 -0.06 -13.29 19.25
C LEU A 295 -1.57 -13.22 19.52
N PRO A 296 -2.24 -12.11 19.13
CA PRO A 296 -3.70 -12.08 19.06
C PRO A 296 -4.26 -13.26 18.26
N GLU A 297 -5.41 -13.79 18.63
CA GLU A 297 -5.99 -14.99 18.01
C GLU A 297 -6.14 -14.84 16.50
N GLU A 298 -6.64 -13.70 16.01
CA GLU A 298 -6.77 -13.39 14.58
C GLU A 298 -5.42 -13.41 13.87
N THR A 299 -4.37 -12.89 14.50
CA THR A 299 -3.03 -12.81 13.90
C THR A 299 -2.35 -14.18 13.80
N ARG A 300 -2.70 -15.13 14.67
CA ARG A 300 -2.15 -16.50 14.62
C ARG A 300 -2.46 -17.21 13.29
N GLY A 301 -3.64 -16.93 12.71
CA GLY A 301 -4.04 -17.49 11.43
C GLY A 301 -3.55 -16.71 10.21
N TYR A 302 -3.01 -15.53 10.39
CA TYR A 302 -2.76 -14.60 9.28
C TYR A 302 -1.65 -15.07 8.31
N VAL A 303 -0.48 -15.45 8.85
CA VAL A 303 0.61 -16.03 8.05
C VAL A 303 0.21 -17.39 7.47
N PRO A 304 -0.39 -18.34 8.23
CA PRO A 304 -0.91 -19.57 7.66
C PRO A 304 -1.93 -19.36 6.54
N ALA A 305 -2.82 -18.36 6.66
CA ALA A 305 -3.79 -18.02 5.62
C ALA A 305 -3.10 -17.57 4.33
N LEU A 306 -2.09 -16.71 4.43
CA LEU A 306 -1.30 -16.29 3.27
C LEU A 306 -0.62 -17.50 2.59
N ILE A 307 -0.02 -18.40 3.37
CA ILE A 307 0.59 -19.63 2.84
C ILE A 307 -0.46 -20.46 2.10
N GLY A 308 -1.65 -20.63 2.70
CA GLY A 308 -2.76 -21.38 2.10
C GLY A 308 -3.25 -20.78 0.78
N VAL A 309 -3.37 -19.45 0.72
CA VAL A 309 -3.76 -18.72 -0.50
C VAL A 309 -2.71 -18.90 -1.59
N MET A 310 -1.43 -18.64 -1.29
CA MET A 310 -0.34 -18.80 -2.26
C MET A 310 -0.23 -20.22 -2.79
N TYR A 311 -0.37 -21.20 -1.91
CA TYR A 311 -0.38 -22.62 -2.29
C TYR A 311 -1.55 -22.94 -3.22
N ALA A 312 -2.76 -22.52 -2.87
CA ALA A 312 -3.94 -22.78 -3.69
C ALA A 312 -3.86 -22.11 -5.06
N MET A 313 -3.28 -20.90 -5.14
CA MET A 313 -3.02 -20.21 -6.42
C MET A 313 -1.97 -20.94 -7.25
N HIS A 314 -0.89 -21.40 -6.63
CA HIS A 314 0.22 -22.06 -7.35
C HIS A 314 -0.20 -23.43 -7.89
N TYR A 315 -0.93 -24.21 -7.10
CA TYR A 315 -1.37 -25.57 -7.43
C TYR A 315 -2.84 -25.65 -7.84
N HIS A 316 -3.42 -24.57 -8.36
CA HIS A 316 -4.83 -24.52 -8.69
C HIS A 316 -5.27 -25.60 -9.68
N ASN A 317 -4.41 -25.95 -10.66
CA ASN A 317 -4.68 -26.97 -11.67
C ASN A 317 -4.82 -28.35 -11.05
N GLU A 318 -3.92 -28.71 -10.10
CA GLU A 318 -3.92 -30.00 -9.41
C GLU A 318 -5.18 -30.20 -8.55
N TYR A 319 -5.80 -29.09 -8.15
CA TYR A 319 -7.05 -29.10 -7.39
C TYR A 319 -8.30 -28.91 -8.25
N GLY A 320 -8.15 -28.72 -9.56
CA GLY A 320 -9.25 -28.41 -10.47
C GLY A 320 -9.93 -27.08 -10.13
N ILE A 321 -9.16 -26.08 -9.75
CA ILE A 321 -9.63 -24.71 -9.52
C ILE A 321 -9.38 -23.93 -10.81
N GLU A 322 -10.45 -23.70 -11.57
CA GLU A 322 -10.38 -22.92 -12.81
C GLU A 322 -10.79 -21.47 -12.50
N PRO A 323 -9.97 -20.47 -12.88
CA PRO A 323 -10.34 -19.07 -12.71
C PRO A 323 -11.67 -18.76 -13.40
N VAL A 324 -12.55 -18.05 -12.69
CA VAL A 324 -13.80 -17.57 -13.27
C VAL A 324 -13.50 -16.29 -14.05
N ALA A 325 -13.81 -16.29 -15.35
CA ALA A 325 -13.65 -15.10 -16.17
C ALA A 325 -14.44 -13.91 -15.57
N ILE A 326 -13.77 -12.79 -15.39
CA ILE A 326 -14.36 -11.54 -14.90
C ILE A 326 -14.33 -10.55 -16.05
N GLU A 327 -15.46 -9.91 -16.33
CA GLU A 327 -15.52 -8.84 -17.31
C GLU A 327 -14.86 -7.57 -16.74
N MET A 328 -13.53 -7.54 -16.77
CA MET A 328 -12.74 -6.33 -16.58
C MET A 328 -12.08 -5.99 -17.91
N PRO A 329 -11.93 -4.71 -18.26
CA PRO A 329 -11.29 -4.33 -19.51
C PRO A 329 -9.83 -4.79 -19.49
N ALA A 330 -9.38 -5.34 -20.60
CA ALA A 330 -7.98 -5.78 -20.74
C ALA A 330 -6.99 -4.62 -20.57
N GLN A 331 -7.42 -3.39 -20.89
CA GLN A 331 -6.63 -2.18 -20.77
C GLN A 331 -7.47 -1.03 -20.22
N THR A 332 -6.89 -0.33 -19.25
CA THR A 332 -7.42 0.93 -18.71
C THR A 332 -6.38 2.02 -18.91
N ASP A 333 -6.84 3.19 -19.34
CA ASP A 333 -6.01 4.38 -19.39
C ASP A 333 -6.22 5.23 -18.13
N THR A 334 -5.21 6.03 -17.83
CA THR A 334 -5.20 6.93 -16.67
C THR A 334 -5.07 8.37 -17.13
N PHE A 335 -5.94 9.23 -16.60
CA PHE A 335 -5.96 10.66 -16.88
C PHE A 335 -5.66 11.44 -15.61
N LYS A 336 -4.84 12.48 -15.74
CA LYS A 336 -4.57 13.42 -14.67
C LYS A 336 -5.63 14.51 -14.68
N ILE A 337 -6.42 14.57 -13.64
CA ILE A 337 -7.52 15.53 -13.48
C ILE A 337 -7.10 16.60 -12.48
N ASN A 338 -7.08 17.85 -12.93
CA ASN A 338 -6.70 19.03 -12.14
C ASN A 338 -7.84 20.04 -11.99
N LYS A 339 -9.02 19.76 -12.55
CA LYS A 339 -10.23 20.55 -12.41
C LYS A 339 -11.35 19.69 -11.84
N LYS A 340 -12.31 20.31 -11.16
CA LYS A 340 -13.46 19.59 -10.62
C LYS A 340 -14.25 18.90 -11.73
N LEU A 341 -14.52 17.61 -11.55
CA LEU A 341 -15.17 16.76 -12.56
C LEU A 341 -16.15 15.80 -11.89
N HIS A 342 -17.33 15.65 -12.44
CA HIS A 342 -18.36 14.72 -11.95
C HIS A 342 -18.49 13.54 -12.92
N PHE A 343 -18.67 12.33 -12.41
CA PHE A 343 -18.81 11.13 -13.25
C PHE A 343 -19.98 11.24 -14.25
N LYS A 344 -21.09 11.91 -13.89
CA LYS A 344 -22.17 12.16 -14.83
C LYS A 344 -21.77 13.00 -16.03
N GLN A 345 -20.86 13.96 -15.87
CA GLN A 345 -20.34 14.73 -17.00
C GLN A 345 -19.64 13.82 -17.99
N ILE A 346 -18.80 12.90 -17.47
CA ILE A 346 -18.09 11.93 -18.30
C ILE A 346 -19.09 10.96 -18.94
N SER A 347 -20.00 10.41 -18.13
CA SER A 347 -20.98 9.42 -18.58
C SER A 347 -21.83 9.94 -19.74
N GLU A 348 -22.42 11.12 -19.58
CA GLU A 348 -23.33 11.68 -20.59
C GLU A 348 -22.62 12.13 -21.87
N MET A 349 -21.34 12.53 -21.79
CA MET A 349 -20.56 13.02 -22.94
C MET A 349 -19.77 11.93 -23.65
N VAL A 350 -19.28 10.92 -22.92
CA VAL A 350 -18.39 9.88 -23.43
C VAL A 350 -19.10 8.54 -23.63
N GLY A 351 -20.21 8.30 -22.89
CA GLY A 351 -21.01 7.09 -23.00
C GLY A 351 -20.58 5.93 -22.11
N ILE A 352 -19.65 6.15 -21.18
CA ILE A 352 -19.31 5.18 -20.12
C ILE A 352 -20.31 5.29 -18.98
N SER A 353 -20.78 4.17 -18.42
CA SER A 353 -21.73 4.21 -17.30
C SER A 353 -21.09 4.81 -16.03
N VAL A 354 -21.91 5.48 -15.19
CA VAL A 354 -21.45 5.98 -13.88
C VAL A 354 -20.97 4.82 -13.00
N ASP A 355 -21.62 3.67 -13.07
CA ASP A 355 -21.25 2.48 -12.29
C ASP A 355 -19.90 1.91 -12.72
N ASP A 356 -19.59 1.89 -14.03
CA ASP A 356 -18.26 1.53 -14.49
C ASP A 356 -17.20 2.53 -14.01
N LEU A 357 -17.49 3.83 -14.07
CA LEU A 357 -16.58 4.85 -13.54
C LEU A 357 -16.31 4.64 -12.05
N LYS A 358 -17.33 4.29 -11.25
CA LYS A 358 -17.18 3.96 -9.83
C LYS A 358 -16.36 2.69 -9.62
N LYS A 359 -16.53 1.68 -10.46
CA LYS A 359 -15.81 0.42 -10.41
C LYS A 359 -14.31 0.60 -10.62
N TYR A 360 -13.90 1.46 -11.56
CA TYR A 360 -12.50 1.76 -11.82
C TYR A 360 -11.91 2.84 -10.91
N ASN A 361 -12.75 3.61 -10.24
CA ASN A 361 -12.38 4.75 -9.41
C ASN A 361 -13.11 4.75 -8.06
N PRO A 362 -13.05 3.68 -7.28
CA PRO A 362 -13.83 3.54 -6.05
C PRO A 362 -13.43 4.53 -4.95
N GLN A 363 -12.29 5.22 -5.10
CA GLN A 363 -11.81 6.24 -4.17
C GLN A 363 -12.65 7.52 -4.17
N TYR A 364 -13.45 7.79 -5.21
CA TYR A 364 -14.27 9.01 -5.30
C TYR A 364 -15.66 8.79 -4.72
N ILE A 365 -15.88 9.27 -3.49
CA ILE A 365 -17.02 8.90 -2.65
C ILE A 365 -18.35 9.42 -3.20
N HIS A 366 -18.38 10.61 -3.79
CA HIS A 366 -19.62 11.26 -4.25
C HIS A 366 -19.67 11.42 -5.78
N GLU A 367 -19.01 10.53 -6.52
CA GLU A 367 -18.88 10.63 -7.98
C GLU A 367 -18.20 11.94 -8.45
N ILE A 368 -17.49 12.61 -7.52
CA ILE A 368 -16.82 13.88 -7.76
C ILE A 368 -15.32 13.71 -7.61
N ILE A 369 -14.59 14.05 -8.66
CA ILE A 369 -13.15 14.28 -8.61
C ILE A 369 -12.97 15.75 -8.24
N PRO A 370 -12.40 16.09 -7.07
CA PRO A 370 -12.41 17.48 -6.59
C PRO A 370 -11.57 18.44 -7.45
N GLY A 371 -10.42 17.97 -7.97
CA GLY A 371 -9.53 18.83 -8.74
C GLY A 371 -9.05 20.08 -7.94
N ASN A 372 -8.50 21.06 -8.60
CA ASN A 372 -8.15 22.41 -8.13
C ASN A 372 -7.08 22.51 -7.03
N ASP A 373 -6.91 21.55 -6.16
CA ASP A 373 -5.93 21.53 -5.07
C ASP A 373 -4.71 20.66 -5.36
N ARG A 374 -4.90 19.63 -6.20
CA ARG A 374 -3.87 18.70 -6.67
C ARG A 374 -4.33 17.94 -7.91
N GLU A 375 -3.42 17.18 -8.51
CA GLU A 375 -3.76 16.22 -9.57
C GLU A 375 -4.41 14.97 -8.97
N TYR A 376 -5.50 14.51 -9.58
CA TYR A 376 -6.21 13.28 -9.28
C TYR A 376 -6.14 12.33 -10.47
N ILE A 377 -6.25 11.04 -10.22
CA ILE A 377 -6.20 10.02 -11.27
C ILE A 377 -7.61 9.52 -11.58
N LEU A 378 -8.03 9.66 -12.83
CA LEU A 378 -9.21 9.01 -13.38
C LEU A 378 -8.77 7.82 -14.22
N ARG A 379 -9.36 6.64 -13.97
CA ARG A 379 -9.15 5.41 -14.77
C ARG A 379 -10.42 5.10 -15.55
N MET A 380 -10.27 4.75 -16.82
CA MET A 380 -11.37 4.26 -17.63
C MET A 380 -10.86 3.27 -18.70
N PRO A 381 -11.74 2.39 -19.23
CA PRO A 381 -11.37 1.49 -20.30
C PRO A 381 -10.85 2.23 -21.53
N HIS A 382 -9.80 1.71 -22.14
CA HIS A 382 -9.14 2.29 -23.31
C HIS A 382 -10.10 2.67 -24.45
N LYS A 383 -11.17 1.91 -24.65
CA LYS A 383 -12.19 2.18 -25.69
C LYS A 383 -12.83 3.57 -25.59
N TYR A 384 -12.79 4.23 -24.42
CA TYR A 384 -13.37 5.56 -24.20
C TYR A 384 -12.35 6.70 -24.25
N THR A 385 -11.06 6.39 -24.39
CA THR A 385 -9.96 7.36 -24.31
C THR A 385 -10.07 8.46 -25.33
N ASN A 386 -10.26 8.11 -26.60
CA ASN A 386 -10.34 9.11 -27.69
C ASN A 386 -11.55 10.03 -27.48
N ALA A 387 -12.72 9.47 -27.15
CA ALA A 387 -13.91 10.26 -26.91
C ALA A 387 -13.77 11.21 -25.70
N PHE A 388 -13.02 10.79 -24.66
CA PHE A 388 -12.73 11.64 -23.51
C PHE A 388 -11.80 12.80 -23.89
N ILE A 389 -10.69 12.52 -24.59
CA ILE A 389 -9.70 13.53 -25.01
C ILE A 389 -10.35 14.55 -25.95
N GLU A 390 -11.07 14.09 -26.99
CA GLU A 390 -11.72 14.97 -27.97
C GLU A 390 -12.75 15.92 -27.34
N LYS A 391 -13.42 15.49 -26.28
CA LYS A 391 -14.50 16.24 -25.65
C LYS A 391 -14.12 16.88 -24.31
N GLU A 392 -12.85 16.86 -23.91
CA GLU A 392 -12.42 17.25 -22.56
C GLU A 392 -12.97 18.62 -22.14
N ASP A 393 -12.80 19.65 -22.94
CA ASP A 393 -13.28 21.02 -22.63
C ASP A 393 -14.81 21.11 -22.52
N THR A 394 -15.54 20.32 -23.27
CA THR A 394 -17.00 20.28 -23.24
C THR A 394 -17.52 19.48 -22.04
N ILE A 395 -16.81 18.43 -21.67
CA ILE A 395 -17.11 17.62 -20.48
C ILE A 395 -17.10 18.49 -19.22
N TYR A 396 -16.07 19.32 -19.01
CA TYR A 396 -15.99 20.20 -17.83
C TYR A 396 -17.11 21.25 -17.76
N LYS A 397 -17.64 21.66 -18.91
CA LYS A 397 -18.74 22.66 -18.99
C LYS A 397 -20.12 22.02 -18.85
N HIS A 398 -20.24 20.73 -19.16
CA HIS A 398 -21.52 20.04 -19.20
C HIS A 398 -22.18 19.99 -17.82
N LYS A 399 -23.37 20.60 -17.67
CA LYS A 399 -24.14 20.65 -16.42
C LYS A 399 -23.36 21.08 -15.18
N ALA A 400 -22.28 21.87 -15.33
CA ALA A 400 -21.37 22.18 -14.24
C ALA A 400 -22.09 22.93 -13.08
N THR A 401 -22.97 23.87 -13.39
CA THR A 401 -23.77 24.62 -12.38
C THR A 401 -24.75 23.75 -11.61
N GLU A 402 -25.33 22.74 -12.27
CA GLU A 402 -26.25 21.79 -11.65
C GLU A 402 -25.52 20.80 -10.75
N LEU A 403 -24.47 20.17 -11.27
CA LEU A 403 -23.74 19.09 -10.59
C LEU A 403 -22.84 19.58 -9.45
N PHE A 404 -22.44 20.84 -9.50
CA PHE A 404 -21.62 21.47 -8.44
C PHE A 404 -22.38 22.57 -7.69
N ASP A 405 -23.70 22.37 -7.49
CA ASP A 405 -24.49 23.29 -6.68
C ASP A 405 -23.81 23.58 -5.33
N PRO A 406 -23.59 24.85 -4.97
CA PRO A 406 -22.86 25.25 -3.77
C PRO A 406 -23.45 24.69 -2.47
N LEU A 407 -24.79 24.53 -2.40
CA LEU A 407 -25.45 23.97 -1.21
C LEU A 407 -25.19 22.47 -1.09
N THR A 408 -25.19 21.73 -2.19
CA THR A 408 -24.87 20.31 -2.23
C THR A 408 -23.40 20.08 -1.86
N ILE A 409 -22.49 20.84 -2.44
CA ILE A 409 -21.06 20.77 -2.11
C ILE A 409 -20.82 21.09 -0.63
N LYS A 410 -21.48 22.14 -0.11
CA LYS A 410 -21.38 22.50 1.31
C LYS A 410 -21.85 21.35 2.22
N LYS A 411 -22.98 20.73 1.90
CA LYS A 411 -23.48 19.56 2.65
C LYS A 411 -22.46 18.42 2.68
N ILE A 412 -21.83 18.10 1.54
CA ILE A 412 -20.78 17.05 1.46
C ILE A 412 -19.59 17.40 2.35
N VAL A 413 -19.13 18.64 2.30
CA VAL A 413 -17.98 19.10 3.12
C VAL A 413 -18.29 19.08 4.62
N GLU A 414 -19.54 19.37 4.99
CA GLU A 414 -20.03 19.40 6.38
C GLU A 414 -20.43 18.02 6.91
N MET A 415 -20.52 16.98 6.06
CA MET A 415 -20.80 15.61 6.52
C MET A 415 -19.77 15.18 7.57
N PRO A 416 -20.18 14.37 8.57
CA PRO A 416 -19.25 13.83 9.56
C PRO A 416 -18.11 13.08 8.86
N LYS A 417 -16.89 13.56 9.08
CA LYS A 417 -15.68 12.90 8.56
C LYS A 417 -15.33 11.71 9.42
N GLU A 418 -14.73 10.70 8.81
CA GLU A 418 -14.18 9.61 9.58
C GLU A 418 -13.15 10.14 10.58
N GLU A 419 -13.24 9.64 11.79
CA GLU A 419 -12.42 10.08 12.90
C GLU A 419 -11.42 8.97 13.26
N GLY A 420 -10.16 9.36 13.40
CA GLY A 420 -9.14 8.45 13.92
C GLY A 420 -9.43 8.09 15.38
N LYS A 421 -9.25 6.82 15.72
CA LYS A 421 -9.37 6.34 17.11
C LYS A 421 -8.05 6.56 17.84
N ILE A 422 -8.07 7.31 18.93
CA ILE A 422 -6.93 7.50 19.83
C ILE A 422 -7.27 7.03 21.24
N THR A 423 -6.25 6.62 21.98
CA THR A 423 -6.39 6.32 23.42
C THR A 423 -5.80 7.46 24.22
N TYR A 424 -6.65 8.19 24.92
CA TYR A 424 -6.26 9.27 25.83
C TYR A 424 -6.09 8.71 27.25
N THR A 425 -4.98 9.02 27.90
CA THR A 425 -4.78 8.69 29.33
C THR A 425 -5.05 9.92 30.16
N VAL A 426 -6.04 9.83 31.04
CA VAL A 426 -6.48 10.91 31.93
C VAL A 426 -5.33 11.37 32.83
N LYS A 427 -5.08 12.66 32.87
CA LYS A 427 -4.05 13.31 33.68
C LYS A 427 -4.67 14.04 34.87
N LYS A 428 -3.84 14.39 35.86
CA LYS A 428 -4.28 15.21 36.97
C LYS A 428 -4.82 16.56 36.51
N GLY A 429 -6.04 16.90 36.89
CA GLY A 429 -6.72 18.13 36.46
C GLY A 429 -7.57 18.01 35.20
N ASP A 430 -7.62 16.84 34.57
CA ASP A 430 -8.51 16.61 33.43
C ASP A 430 -9.97 16.42 33.87
N CYS A 431 -10.87 17.00 33.07
CA CYS A 431 -12.28 16.65 33.07
C CYS A 431 -12.71 16.35 31.63
N LEU A 432 -13.88 15.72 31.44
CA LEU A 432 -14.37 15.37 30.11
C LEU A 432 -14.46 16.58 29.18
N GLY A 433 -14.82 17.75 29.71
CA GLY A 433 -14.88 19.01 28.95
C GLY A 433 -13.50 19.50 28.45
N THR A 434 -12.49 19.44 29.33
CA THR A 434 -11.10 19.84 28.95
C THR A 434 -10.48 18.86 27.98
N ILE A 435 -10.83 17.58 28.07
CA ILE A 435 -10.38 16.57 27.13
C ILE A 435 -11.09 16.77 25.78
N ALA A 436 -12.42 16.95 25.77
CA ALA A 436 -13.19 17.18 24.55
C ALA A 436 -12.68 18.40 23.76
N ALA A 437 -12.37 19.50 24.45
CA ALA A 437 -11.90 20.73 23.85
C ALA A 437 -10.52 20.62 23.14
N GLN A 438 -9.78 19.53 23.39
CA GLN A 438 -8.48 19.28 22.73
C GLN A 438 -8.63 18.69 21.34
N TYR A 439 -9.81 18.21 20.97
CA TYR A 439 -10.02 17.42 19.76
C TYR A 439 -11.16 17.99 18.91
N LYS A 440 -10.98 17.95 17.58
CA LYS A 440 -12.03 18.40 16.64
C LYS A 440 -13.20 17.43 16.69
N ASN A 441 -14.40 17.98 16.67
CA ASN A 441 -15.68 17.24 16.62
C ASN A 441 -15.94 16.31 17.83
N VAL A 442 -15.24 16.51 18.95
CA VAL A 442 -15.41 15.72 20.19
C VAL A 442 -16.23 16.51 21.20
N THR A 443 -17.27 15.88 21.73
CA THR A 443 -18.08 16.41 22.83
C THR A 443 -18.02 15.50 24.05
N VAL A 444 -18.41 16.01 25.20
CA VAL A 444 -18.47 15.22 26.44
C VAL A 444 -19.35 13.99 26.28
N GLU A 445 -20.53 14.15 25.66
CA GLU A 445 -21.49 13.07 25.40
C GLU A 445 -20.89 11.98 24.50
N LYS A 446 -20.15 12.39 23.45
CA LYS A 446 -19.43 11.45 22.59
C LYS A 446 -18.40 10.65 23.37
N ILE A 447 -17.55 11.31 24.19
CA ILE A 447 -16.56 10.61 25.03
C ILE A 447 -17.25 9.62 25.97
N LYS A 448 -18.34 10.04 26.64
CA LYS A 448 -19.12 9.16 27.50
C LYS A 448 -19.66 7.95 26.74
N LYS A 449 -20.25 8.16 25.57
CA LYS A 449 -20.82 7.09 24.73
C LYS A 449 -19.74 6.09 24.29
N TRP A 450 -18.61 6.58 23.79
CA TRP A 450 -17.52 5.72 23.29
C TRP A 450 -16.89 4.87 24.40
N ASN A 451 -16.88 5.39 25.64
CA ASN A 451 -16.26 4.74 26.80
C ASN A 451 -17.28 4.13 27.77
N LYS A 452 -18.58 4.15 27.43
CA LYS A 452 -19.67 3.64 28.28
C LYS A 452 -19.65 4.23 29.70
N LEU A 453 -19.28 5.53 29.82
CA LEU A 453 -19.20 6.19 31.11
C LEU A 453 -20.61 6.56 31.62
N LYS A 454 -20.90 6.17 32.84
CA LYS A 454 -22.19 6.49 33.51
C LYS A 454 -22.14 7.84 34.24
N SER A 455 -20.95 8.36 34.57
CA SER A 455 -20.74 9.65 35.22
C SER A 455 -19.61 10.44 34.56
N ASP A 456 -19.42 11.68 34.98
CA ASP A 456 -18.36 12.55 34.49
C ASP A 456 -17.04 12.37 35.27
N ASN A 457 -17.04 11.55 36.31
CA ASN A 457 -15.88 11.31 37.14
C ASN A 457 -14.82 10.50 36.39
N LEU A 458 -13.60 10.99 36.37
CA LEU A 458 -12.45 10.38 35.74
C LEU A 458 -11.40 10.02 36.79
N SER A 459 -10.78 8.86 36.64
CA SER A 459 -9.63 8.47 37.47
C SER A 459 -8.33 8.83 36.74
N ILE A 460 -7.34 9.36 37.45
CA ILE A 460 -6.00 9.62 36.87
C ILE A 460 -5.44 8.28 36.37
N GLY A 461 -4.91 8.27 35.13
CA GLY A 461 -4.44 7.05 34.48
C GLY A 461 -5.53 6.26 33.75
N GLN A 462 -6.80 6.63 33.86
CA GLN A 462 -7.89 6.02 33.11
C GLN A 462 -7.66 6.21 31.62
N LYS A 463 -7.85 5.14 30.84
CA LYS A 463 -7.74 5.19 29.37
C LYS A 463 -9.10 5.46 28.76
N LEU A 464 -9.21 6.52 27.97
CA LEU A 464 -10.40 6.88 27.23
C LEU A 464 -10.16 6.71 25.73
N THR A 465 -11.09 6.05 25.07
CA THR A 465 -11.16 6.02 23.61
C THR A 465 -11.79 7.31 23.11
N ILE A 466 -11.10 8.02 22.23
CA ILE A 466 -11.58 9.25 21.61
C ILE A 466 -11.52 9.08 20.11
N HIS A 467 -12.62 9.36 19.42
CA HIS A 467 -12.68 9.41 17.97
C HIS A 467 -12.61 10.87 17.53
N THR A 468 -11.63 11.23 16.72
CA THR A 468 -11.41 12.62 16.29
C THR A 468 -10.76 12.69 14.92
N SER A 469 -11.08 13.74 14.18
CA SER A 469 -10.41 14.08 12.92
C SER A 469 -9.12 14.92 13.13
N GLY A 470 -8.76 15.21 14.36
CA GLY A 470 -7.53 15.97 14.71
C GLY A 470 -7.62 16.71 16.03
N VAL A 471 -6.49 17.29 16.42
CA VAL A 471 -6.36 18.13 17.61
C VAL A 471 -6.70 19.58 17.27
N VAL A 472 -7.42 20.28 18.14
CA VAL A 472 -7.67 21.72 18.01
C VAL A 472 -6.37 22.46 18.29
N LYS A 473 -5.78 23.14 17.30
CA LYS A 473 -4.67 24.07 17.54
C LYS A 473 -5.22 25.23 18.40
N LYS A 474 -4.74 25.39 19.63
CA LYS A 474 -4.93 26.65 20.36
C LYS A 474 -4.11 27.71 19.65
N GLU A 475 -4.74 28.61 18.94
CA GLU A 475 -4.12 29.89 18.59
C GLU A 475 -3.78 30.58 19.90
N SER A 476 -2.50 30.89 20.11
CA SER A 476 -2.04 31.72 21.22
C SER A 476 -2.51 33.15 20.97
N SER A 477 -3.65 33.51 21.52
CA SER A 477 -4.02 34.93 21.64
C SER A 477 -3.01 35.60 22.56
N LYS A 478 -2.13 36.42 21.99
CA LYS A 478 -1.39 37.47 22.71
C LYS A 478 -2.42 38.49 23.20
N SER A 479 -2.77 38.44 24.47
CA SER A 479 -3.37 39.58 25.13
C SER A 479 -2.26 40.35 25.89
N THR A 480 -1.93 41.52 25.36
CA THR A 480 -1.21 42.59 26.03
C THR A 480 -2.13 43.26 27.05
N SER A 481 -1.68 43.36 28.24
CA SER A 481 -1.77 44.45 29.24
C SER A 481 -1.81 43.85 30.64
N GLY A 482 -0.97 44.13 31.53
CA GLY A 482 -0.56 45.40 32.09
C GLY A 482 -0.85 45.35 33.59
N ASN A 483 0.23 45.25 34.37
CA ASN A 483 0.45 45.82 35.71
C ASN A 483 -0.42 45.40 36.95
N LYS A 484 0.21 44.91 37.91
CA LYS A 484 0.76 45.40 39.19
C LYS A 484 0.64 44.38 40.32
N ALA A 485 1.76 43.99 40.82
CA ALA A 485 2.32 44.13 42.17
C ALA A 485 1.40 43.78 43.38
N ASN A 486 1.75 42.79 44.19
CA ASN A 486 2.54 42.91 45.40
C ASN A 486 2.56 41.58 46.23
N ASN A 487 3.76 41.29 46.67
CA ASN A 487 4.23 40.83 48.02
C ASN A 487 3.38 39.80 48.80
N SER A 488 3.92 38.71 49.23
CA SER A 488 4.95 38.51 50.25
C SER A 488 5.01 37.01 50.66
N SER A 489 6.20 36.49 50.72
CA SER A 489 6.84 35.68 51.79
C SER A 489 5.95 34.69 52.57
N THR A 490 6.33 33.45 52.68
CA THR A 490 7.34 32.91 53.62
C THR A 490 7.41 31.37 53.54
N ASN A 491 8.62 30.91 53.59
CA ASN A 491 9.21 29.66 54.11
C ASN A 491 8.29 28.63 54.80
N SER A 492 8.49 27.34 54.43
CA SER A 492 9.23 26.41 55.30
C SER A 492 9.12 24.97 54.76
N LYS A 493 10.27 24.35 54.59
CA LYS A 493 10.47 22.88 54.74
C LYS A 493 10.50 22.54 56.24
N PRO A 494 10.34 21.33 56.74
CA PRO A 494 11.06 20.11 56.27
C PRO A 494 10.35 18.77 56.45
N ASN A 495 10.95 17.79 55.78
CA ASN A 495 11.18 16.36 56.11
C ASN A 495 10.12 15.50 56.84
N SER A 496 9.79 14.35 56.26
CA SER A 496 10.40 13.03 56.59
C SER A 496 9.60 11.85 56.01
N SER A 497 10.37 10.98 55.37
CA SER A 497 10.33 9.50 55.35
C SER A 497 9.02 8.74 55.56
N ALA A 498 8.68 7.91 54.56
CA ALA A 498 8.61 6.44 54.73
C ALA A 498 8.25 5.71 53.43
N SER A 499 9.12 4.84 53.09
CA SER A 499 9.08 3.60 52.31
C SER A 499 7.70 2.97 52.07
N SER A 500 7.42 2.64 50.76
CA SER A 500 6.93 1.30 50.37
C SER A 500 6.93 1.10 48.87
N ASN A 501 7.67 0.12 48.49
CA ASN A 501 7.64 -0.77 47.30
C ASN A 501 6.75 -0.41 46.12
N GLN A 502 7.38 0.03 45.03
CA GLN A 502 6.88 -0.10 43.65
C GLN A 502 7.68 -1.18 42.89
N PRO A 503 7.03 -2.01 42.06
CA PRO A 503 7.77 -2.86 41.13
C PRO A 503 8.31 -1.99 39.98
N LYS A 504 9.61 -2.08 39.77
CA LYS A 504 10.39 -1.41 38.73
C LYS A 504 9.78 -1.69 37.35
N LYS A 505 9.29 -0.66 36.66
CA LYS A 505 9.14 -0.64 35.20
C LYS A 505 10.53 -0.66 34.58
N ASN A 506 10.88 -1.76 33.94
CA ASN A 506 12.05 -1.81 33.07
C ASN A 506 11.82 -0.91 31.84
N SER A 507 12.47 0.23 31.85
CA SER A 507 12.77 1.10 30.73
C SER A 507 13.55 0.33 29.65
N ALA A 508 13.36 0.72 28.39
CA ALA A 508 14.06 0.31 27.16
C ALA A 508 15.47 -0.27 27.40
N ALA A 509 15.57 -1.50 27.81
CA ALA A 509 16.83 -2.21 28.02
C ALA A 509 17.31 -2.72 26.65
N GLY A 510 18.29 -2.00 26.05
CA GLY A 510 18.92 -2.37 24.81
C GLY A 510 19.44 -1.22 23.94
N ALA A 511 19.03 0.02 24.18
CA ALA A 511 19.50 1.15 23.38
C ALA A 511 20.90 1.57 23.81
N LYS A 512 21.89 1.46 22.91
CA LYS A 512 23.29 1.88 23.11
C LYS A 512 23.51 3.39 22.91
N GLY A 513 22.49 4.22 23.06
CA GLY A 513 22.54 5.65 22.85
C GLY A 513 21.32 6.17 22.07
N HIS A 514 21.36 7.44 21.68
CA HIS A 514 20.32 8.05 20.86
C HIS A 514 20.90 9.09 19.92
N THR A 515 20.16 9.39 18.85
CA THR A 515 20.37 10.55 17.98
C THR A 515 19.20 11.52 18.22
N THR A 516 19.45 12.83 18.21
CA THR A 516 18.38 13.82 18.28
C THR A 516 17.84 14.11 16.88
N TYR A 517 16.54 14.34 16.79
CA TYR A 517 15.84 14.74 15.56
C TYR A 517 14.93 15.93 15.85
N THR A 518 15.05 16.98 15.04
CA THR A 518 14.14 18.13 15.11
C THR A 518 12.96 17.90 14.19
N VAL A 519 11.77 17.86 14.76
CA VAL A 519 10.51 17.59 14.07
C VAL A 519 10.22 18.69 13.05
N LYS A 520 9.93 18.31 11.82
CA LYS A 520 9.53 19.21 10.74
C LYS A 520 8.01 19.28 10.63
N GLU A 521 7.49 20.27 9.93
CA GLU A 521 6.06 20.36 9.65
C GLU A 521 5.61 19.16 8.80
N GLY A 522 4.53 18.49 9.25
CA GLY A 522 4.02 17.27 8.61
C GLY A 522 4.64 15.95 9.13
N ASP A 523 5.65 16.00 10.00
CA ASP A 523 6.24 14.80 10.57
C ASP A 523 5.29 14.05 11.50
N SER A 524 5.39 12.74 11.46
CA SER A 524 4.81 11.80 12.42
C SER A 524 5.91 10.89 12.96
N PHE A 525 5.67 10.22 14.10
CA PHE A 525 6.63 9.22 14.60
C PHE A 525 6.92 8.12 13.57
N TYR A 526 5.94 7.77 12.75
CA TYR A 526 6.09 6.81 11.66
C TYR A 526 6.96 7.34 10.52
N SER A 527 6.74 8.58 10.05
CA SER A 527 7.58 9.18 9.01
C SER A 527 9.02 9.38 9.46
N ILE A 528 9.21 9.76 10.74
CA ILE A 528 10.55 9.91 11.32
C ILE A 528 11.25 8.55 11.45
N ALA A 529 10.55 7.53 11.97
CA ALA A 529 11.10 6.18 12.14
C ALA A 529 11.60 5.57 10.83
N ARG A 530 10.96 5.87 9.70
CA ARG A 530 11.38 5.43 8.35
C ARG A 530 12.81 5.84 7.99
N ASN A 531 13.30 6.92 8.56
CA ASN A 531 14.67 7.41 8.32
C ASN A 531 15.73 6.74 9.22
N TYR A 532 15.31 5.87 10.15
CA TYR A 532 16.21 5.23 11.12
C TYR A 532 16.01 3.72 11.13
N PRO A 533 16.82 2.95 10.37
CA PRO A 533 16.71 1.50 10.28
C PRO A 533 16.74 0.82 11.66
N GLY A 534 15.84 -0.12 11.89
CA GLY A 534 15.72 -0.85 13.16
C GLY A 534 14.95 -0.13 14.26
N VAL A 535 14.43 1.09 14.01
CA VAL A 535 13.68 1.87 14.98
C VAL A 535 12.22 1.97 14.55
N SER A 536 11.27 1.55 15.40
CA SER A 536 9.84 1.75 15.13
C SER A 536 9.33 3.08 15.71
N ALA A 537 8.17 3.53 15.26
CA ALA A 537 7.50 4.70 15.83
C ALA A 537 7.26 4.54 17.34
N GLU A 538 6.86 3.33 17.76
CA GLU A 538 6.65 2.98 19.17
C GLU A 538 7.97 3.04 19.96
N ASN A 539 9.10 2.60 19.37
CA ASN A 539 10.40 2.71 20.03
C ASN A 539 10.78 4.17 20.28
N ILE A 540 10.52 5.07 19.31
CA ILE A 540 10.77 6.49 19.50
C ILE A 540 9.85 7.06 20.57
N MET A 541 8.57 6.72 20.53
CA MET A 541 7.59 7.18 21.53
C MET A 541 7.95 6.72 22.93
N ASP A 542 8.26 5.44 23.12
CA ASP A 542 8.62 4.85 24.42
C ASP A 542 9.93 5.45 24.96
N TYR A 543 10.94 5.64 24.08
CA TYR A 543 12.22 6.23 24.47
C TYR A 543 12.07 7.70 24.90
N ASN A 544 11.17 8.43 24.26
CA ASN A 544 10.84 9.81 24.63
C ASN A 544 9.72 9.90 25.70
N LYS A 545 9.31 8.75 26.27
CA LYS A 545 8.24 8.67 27.28
C LYS A 545 6.93 9.29 26.77
N ARG A 546 6.66 9.14 25.47
CA ARG A 546 5.48 9.69 24.82
C ARG A 546 4.35 8.68 24.83
N THR A 547 3.18 9.15 25.23
CA THR A 547 1.92 8.41 25.18
C THR A 547 1.01 8.90 24.05
N SER A 548 1.42 9.99 23.37
CA SER A 548 0.70 10.62 22.27
C SER A 548 1.56 10.63 21.01
N THR A 549 0.95 10.40 19.86
CA THR A 549 1.58 10.46 18.54
C THR A 549 1.78 11.89 18.02
N ASN A 550 1.38 12.91 18.78
CA ASN A 550 1.48 14.31 18.34
C ASN A 550 2.90 14.83 18.48
N LEU A 551 3.46 15.26 17.36
CA LEU A 551 4.72 15.98 17.27
C LEU A 551 4.46 17.46 16.94
N ARG A 552 5.32 18.34 17.42
CA ARG A 552 5.27 19.76 17.09
C ARG A 552 6.45 20.11 16.18
N PRO A 553 6.25 20.84 15.09
CA PRO A 553 7.36 21.38 14.32
C PRO A 553 8.33 22.17 15.22
N GLY A 554 9.64 21.92 15.08
CA GLY A 554 10.68 22.47 15.94
C GLY A 554 10.92 21.73 17.25
N GLU A 555 10.10 20.74 17.59
CA GLU A 555 10.32 19.89 18.75
C GLU A 555 11.51 18.94 18.53
N VAL A 556 12.36 18.79 19.55
CA VAL A 556 13.49 17.87 19.48
C VAL A 556 13.11 16.56 20.18
N ILE A 557 13.19 15.45 19.44
CA ILE A 557 12.96 14.10 19.96
C ILE A 557 14.22 13.26 19.88
N LYS A 558 14.32 12.24 20.74
CA LYS A 558 15.44 11.31 20.80
C LYS A 558 15.10 10.04 20.05
N ILE A 559 15.93 9.64 19.12
CA ILE A 559 15.80 8.41 18.33
C ILE A 559 16.75 7.37 18.93
N PRO A 560 16.24 6.28 19.52
CA PRO A 560 17.09 5.25 20.14
C PRO A 560 17.94 4.54 19.07
N LYS A 561 19.17 4.16 19.44
CA LYS A 561 20.07 3.29 18.65
C LYS A 561 20.07 1.90 19.28
N PHE A 562 19.70 0.89 18.54
CA PHE A 562 19.69 -0.52 18.97
C PHE A 562 20.90 -1.29 18.50
#